data_e73fab0538efbfe410372e24545e2893
#
_entry.id   e73fab0538efbfe410372e24545e2893
#
_cell.length_a   1.000
_cell.length_b   1.000
_cell.length_c   1.000
_cell.angle_alpha   90.00
_cell.angle_beta   90.00
_cell.angle_gamma   90.00
#
_symmetry.space_group_name_H-M   'P 1'
#
loop_
_entity.id
_entity.type
_entity.pdbx_description
1 polymer ?
#
loop_
_entity_poly.entity_id
_entity_poly.type
_entity_poly.pdbx_seq_one_letter_code
_entity_poly.pdbx_strand_id
1 'polypeptide(L)'
;MIDAATGARVRMPGWIGLTAAVLLVAGCAHKEKTAKTPPTAPAVNQPANPGQPSEISVARIPVTEVPEGGVSDEDKEFVLAHRPIFSEEGAATWYTAPYKGRKAANGQVFRDDALTAAHRTLPMGSLVVVTNLTTRQASAMRISDRGPFVPDKTIDLTIASAKAIGVYRVGTARVRIDVYETPKPMDVGGRWCVQIGAFKSEGKAERMKAALLRAYPDANVIEFPGEASYWVRIRPHGDDRAVAEKIMHRVRPSEGDAYLTRLD
;
A
#
# COMPACT_ATOMS: atom_id res chain seq x y z
N MET A 1 4.47 -8.89 67.84
CA MET A 1 4.42 -10.37 67.79
C MET A 1 4.66 -10.71 66.35
N ILE A 2 5.98 -10.97 65.97
CA ILE A 2 6.61 -12.31 66.01
C ILE A 2 5.92 -13.19 64.93
N ASP A 3 6.52 -13.78 63.87
CA ASP A 3 7.88 -14.16 63.43
C ASP A 3 7.80 -14.42 61.93
N ALA A 4 8.76 -14.11 61.11
CA ALA A 4 10.06 -14.72 60.88
C ALA A 4 10.05 -16.08 60.08
N ALA A 5 10.77 -16.00 58.96
CA ALA A 5 11.74 -16.95 58.37
C ALA A 5 11.20 -18.20 57.65
N THR A 6 11.71 -18.51 56.47
CA THR A 6 12.89 -19.32 56.13
C THR A 6 12.80 -19.63 54.63
N GLY A 7 13.60 -19.37 53.69
CA GLY A 7 14.99 -19.68 53.46
C GLY A 7 15.23 -21.12 52.98
N ALA A 8 15.32 -21.32 51.61
CA ALA A 8 15.96 -22.49 51.09
C ALA A 8 16.64 -22.20 49.76
N ARG A 9 17.99 -22.11 49.80
CA ARG A 9 18.89 -22.23 48.66
C ARG A 9 19.04 -23.72 48.32
N VAL A 10 18.97 -24.08 47.07
CA VAL A 10 19.47 -25.37 46.60
C VAL A 10 20.57 -25.13 45.57
N ARG A 11 21.70 -25.76 45.88
CA ARG A 11 23.00 -25.76 45.18
C ARG A 11 22.94 -26.61 43.92
N MET A 12 23.79 -26.19 42.95
CA MET A 12 24.29 -27.06 41.85
C MET A 12 25.13 -28.23 42.37
N PRO A 13 25.31 -29.26 41.53
CA PRO A 13 26.68 -29.52 41.11
C PRO A 13 26.82 -29.77 39.59
N GLY A 14 27.95 -29.33 39.07
CA GLY A 14 28.45 -29.59 37.76
C GLY A 14 28.99 -30.98 37.59
N TRP A 15 29.14 -31.39 36.35
CA TRP A 15 30.08 -32.41 35.95
C TRP A 15 30.68 -32.10 34.59
N ILE A 16 31.98 -32.20 34.58
CA ILE A 16 32.96 -32.11 33.53
C ILE A 16 32.97 -33.41 32.74
N GLY A 17 33.08 -33.35 31.44
CA GLY A 17 33.29 -34.51 30.61
C GLY A 17 33.88 -34.12 29.25
N LEU A 18 35.18 -34.06 29.22
CA LEU A 18 36.03 -33.85 28.05
C LEU A 18 36.26 -35.20 27.35
N THR A 19 36.00 -35.33 26.07
CA THR A 19 36.69 -36.30 25.21
C THR A 19 36.82 -35.77 23.79
N ALA A 20 38.05 -35.48 23.41
CA ALA A 20 38.51 -35.26 22.06
C ALA A 20 38.59 -36.62 21.32
N ALA A 21 38.08 -36.67 20.12
CA ALA A 21 38.40 -37.70 19.15
C ALA A 21 38.84 -37.06 17.84
N VAL A 22 40.11 -37.10 17.62
CA VAL A 22 40.78 -36.79 16.34
C VAL A 22 40.61 -38.04 15.44
N LEU A 23 40.02 -37.85 14.26
CA LEU A 23 40.07 -38.85 13.19
C LEU A 23 40.66 -38.18 11.94
N LEU A 24 41.92 -38.49 11.73
CA LEU A 24 42.62 -38.35 10.46
C LEU A 24 42.05 -39.37 9.46
N VAL A 25 41.56 -38.91 8.32
CA VAL A 25 41.35 -39.77 7.17
C VAL A 25 42.03 -39.17 5.97
N ALA A 26 42.85 -39.99 5.39
CA ALA A 26 43.75 -39.77 4.28
C ALA A 26 43.07 -39.36 2.98
N GLY A 27 43.81 -38.58 2.19
CA GLY A 27 43.45 -38.18 0.87
C GLY A 27 43.31 -39.31 -0.14
N CYS A 28 42.35 -39.16 -1.03
CA CYS A 28 42.32 -39.85 -2.31
C CYS A 28 42.21 -38.78 -3.41
N ALA A 29 43.31 -38.62 -4.12
CA ALA A 29 43.36 -37.87 -5.36
C ALA A 29 42.44 -38.54 -6.40
N HIS A 30 41.39 -37.87 -6.85
CA HIS A 30 40.62 -38.27 -8.01
C HIS A 30 41.01 -37.38 -9.19
N LYS A 31 41.58 -38.09 -10.17
CA LYS A 31 42.01 -37.64 -11.48
C LYS A 31 40.84 -37.05 -12.24
N GLU A 32 40.94 -35.78 -12.63
CA GLU A 32 40.02 -35.13 -13.59
C GLU A 32 40.01 -35.87 -14.92
N LYS A 33 38.88 -36.44 -15.29
CA LYS A 33 38.60 -36.88 -16.66
C LYS A 33 37.95 -35.72 -17.39
N THR A 34 38.68 -35.11 -18.30
CA THR A 34 38.20 -34.20 -19.32
C THR A 34 37.06 -34.85 -20.11
N ALA A 35 35.82 -34.39 -19.86
CA ALA A 35 34.67 -34.76 -20.67
C ALA A 35 34.73 -33.97 -22.00
N LYS A 36 34.81 -34.69 -23.12
CA LYS A 36 34.71 -34.15 -24.47
C LYS A 36 33.32 -33.55 -24.67
N THR A 37 33.27 -32.29 -25.08
CA THR A 37 32.08 -31.60 -25.55
C THR A 37 31.44 -32.37 -26.73
N PRO A 38 30.15 -32.70 -26.70
CA PRO A 38 29.46 -33.26 -27.84
C PRO A 38 29.28 -32.18 -28.93
N PRO A 39 29.30 -32.55 -30.23
CA PRO A 39 29.13 -31.60 -31.31
C PRO A 39 27.75 -30.97 -31.29
N THR A 40 27.71 -29.66 -31.51
CA THR A 40 26.51 -28.85 -31.69
C THR A 40 25.67 -29.39 -32.84
N ALA A 41 24.44 -29.82 -32.54
CA ALA A 41 23.46 -30.16 -33.56
C ALA A 41 23.04 -28.91 -34.34
N PRO A 42 22.76 -29.00 -35.63
CA PRO A 42 22.33 -27.86 -36.43
C PRO A 42 20.96 -27.35 -35.95
N ALA A 43 20.80 -26.05 -35.90
CA ALA A 43 19.56 -25.37 -35.53
C ALA A 43 18.42 -25.83 -36.47
N VAL A 44 17.47 -26.57 -35.92
CA VAL A 44 16.19 -26.86 -36.59
C VAL A 44 15.38 -25.58 -36.55
N ASN A 45 15.14 -24.99 -37.73
CA ASN A 45 14.18 -23.92 -37.92
C ASN A 45 12.79 -24.41 -37.43
N GLN A 46 12.37 -23.97 -36.28
CA GLN A 46 10.98 -24.14 -35.87
C GLN A 46 10.09 -23.25 -36.73
N PRO A 47 9.00 -23.76 -37.31
CA PRO A 47 8.07 -22.93 -38.03
C PRO A 47 7.40 -21.95 -37.05
N ALA A 48 7.30 -20.68 -37.47
CA ALA A 48 6.62 -19.63 -36.73
C ALA A 48 5.20 -20.09 -36.38
N ASN A 49 4.88 -20.01 -35.10
CA ASN A 49 3.56 -20.33 -34.57
C ASN A 49 2.57 -19.21 -34.97
N PRO A 50 1.58 -19.47 -35.87
CA PRO A 50 0.60 -18.45 -36.24
C PRO A 50 -0.48 -18.38 -35.15
N GLY A 51 -0.33 -17.49 -34.17
CA GLY A 51 -1.37 -17.32 -33.17
C GLY A 51 -1.01 -16.52 -31.92
N GLN A 52 0.14 -15.88 -31.85
CA GLN A 52 0.34 -14.82 -30.85
C GLN A 52 -0.16 -13.50 -31.42
N PRO A 53 -1.17 -12.86 -30.80
CA PRO A 53 -1.45 -11.47 -31.10
C PRO A 53 -0.16 -10.68 -30.82
N SER A 54 0.36 -10.01 -31.83
CA SER A 54 1.41 -9.02 -31.66
C SER A 54 0.91 -8.02 -30.64
N GLU A 55 1.54 -7.99 -29.44
CA GLU A 55 1.35 -6.93 -28.48
C GLU A 55 1.77 -5.61 -29.14
N ILE A 56 0.81 -4.94 -29.78
CA ILE A 56 0.92 -3.52 -30.05
C ILE A 56 0.71 -2.86 -28.68
N SER A 57 1.77 -2.78 -27.90
CA SER A 57 1.83 -1.93 -26.73
C SER A 57 1.78 -0.49 -27.22
N VAL A 58 0.57 0.01 -27.46
CA VAL A 58 0.38 1.45 -27.63
C VAL A 58 0.66 2.05 -26.26
N ALA A 59 1.86 2.63 -26.12
CA ALA A 59 2.23 3.37 -24.92
C ALA A 59 1.24 4.53 -24.76
N ARG A 60 0.25 4.33 -23.92
CA ARG A 60 -0.76 5.34 -23.57
C ARG A 60 -0.10 6.40 -22.69
N ILE A 61 -0.34 7.68 -22.98
CA ILE A 61 0.07 8.77 -22.10
C ILE A 61 -0.81 8.68 -20.84
N PRO A 62 -0.22 8.50 -19.64
CA PRO A 62 -1.01 8.38 -18.42
C PRO A 62 -1.88 9.63 -18.21
N VAL A 63 -3.14 9.43 -17.94
CA VAL A 63 -4.11 10.50 -17.72
C VAL A 63 -3.85 11.17 -16.37
N THR A 64 -3.49 12.45 -16.37
CA THR A 64 -3.28 13.24 -15.15
C THR A 64 -4.58 13.80 -14.58
N GLU A 65 -5.59 14.02 -15.43
CA GLU A 65 -6.92 14.45 -15.03
C GLU A 65 -7.90 13.27 -15.13
N VAL A 66 -8.69 13.09 -14.07
CA VAL A 66 -9.73 12.06 -14.03
C VAL A 66 -10.92 12.54 -14.85
N PRO A 67 -11.44 11.76 -15.82
CA PRO A 67 -12.64 12.10 -16.57
C PRO A 67 -13.82 12.43 -15.66
N GLU A 68 -14.75 13.26 -16.11
CA GLU A 68 -15.89 13.70 -15.30
C GLU A 68 -16.72 12.54 -14.75
N GLY A 69 -16.92 11.47 -15.53
CA GLY A 69 -17.55 10.22 -15.10
C GLY A 69 -16.65 9.26 -14.32
N GLY A 70 -15.40 9.64 -14.08
CA GLY A 70 -14.39 8.82 -13.39
C GLY A 70 -13.58 7.93 -14.33
N VAL A 71 -14.21 7.29 -15.30
CA VAL A 71 -13.61 6.33 -16.25
C VAL A 71 -14.12 6.61 -17.65
N SER A 72 -13.22 6.67 -18.62
CA SER A 72 -13.58 6.80 -20.04
C SER A 72 -13.81 5.43 -20.71
N ASP A 73 -14.27 5.42 -21.95
CA ASP A 73 -14.42 4.18 -22.70
C ASP A 73 -13.03 3.62 -23.10
N GLU A 74 -12.05 4.47 -23.37
CA GLU A 74 -10.65 4.07 -23.60
C GLU A 74 -10.04 3.42 -22.36
N ASP A 75 -10.43 3.83 -21.15
CA ASP A 75 -10.01 3.17 -19.91
C ASP A 75 -10.53 1.75 -19.82
N LYS A 76 -11.79 1.55 -20.18
CA LYS A 76 -12.43 0.21 -20.19
C LYS A 76 -11.78 -0.69 -21.21
N GLU A 77 -11.54 -0.19 -22.44
CA GLU A 77 -10.83 -0.92 -23.49
C GLU A 77 -9.41 -1.29 -23.05
N PHE A 78 -8.69 -0.35 -22.42
CA PHE A 78 -7.36 -0.60 -21.89
C PHE A 78 -7.35 -1.73 -20.87
N VAL A 79 -8.27 -1.73 -19.92
CA VAL A 79 -8.43 -2.80 -18.92
C VAL A 79 -8.68 -4.15 -19.56
N LEU A 80 -9.50 -4.21 -20.62
CA LEU A 80 -9.82 -5.46 -21.34
C LEU A 80 -8.61 -6.02 -22.10
N ALA A 81 -7.72 -5.13 -22.60
CA ALA A 81 -6.57 -5.50 -23.43
C ALA A 81 -5.30 -5.81 -22.61
N HIS A 82 -5.24 -5.43 -21.35
CA HIS A 82 -4.01 -5.51 -20.54
C HIS A 82 -4.20 -6.37 -19.28
N ARG A 83 -3.06 -6.76 -18.70
CA ARG A 83 -3.02 -7.38 -17.37
C ARG A 83 -2.72 -6.34 -16.31
N PRO A 84 -3.19 -6.53 -15.07
CA PRO A 84 -2.82 -5.64 -13.98
C PRO A 84 -1.31 -5.68 -13.71
N ILE A 85 -0.74 -4.52 -13.41
CA ILE A 85 0.68 -4.36 -13.04
C ILE A 85 0.92 -4.59 -11.55
N PHE A 86 -0.13 -4.51 -10.74
CA PHE A 86 -0.10 -4.72 -9.30
C PHE A 86 -1.49 -5.14 -8.82
N SER A 87 -1.56 -5.94 -7.75
CA SER A 87 -2.82 -6.32 -7.11
C SER A 87 -2.66 -6.35 -5.60
N GLU A 88 -3.69 -5.91 -4.89
CA GLU A 88 -3.80 -6.04 -3.44
C GLU A 88 -5.21 -6.40 -3.02
N GLU A 89 -5.36 -7.00 -1.83
CA GLU A 89 -6.66 -7.26 -1.22
C GLU A 89 -6.85 -6.43 0.03
N GLY A 90 -8.09 -6.01 0.27
CA GLY A 90 -8.42 -5.24 1.45
C GLY A 90 -9.91 -5.10 1.67
N ALA A 91 -10.28 -4.22 2.59
CA ALA A 91 -11.68 -3.87 2.81
C ALA A 91 -12.01 -2.55 2.12
N ALA A 92 -13.11 -2.56 1.36
CA ALA A 92 -13.71 -1.36 0.80
C ALA A 92 -14.82 -0.84 1.70
N THR A 93 -14.94 0.48 1.73
CA THR A 93 -16.09 1.22 2.26
C THR A 93 -16.49 2.30 1.24
N TRP A 94 -17.43 3.17 1.56
CA TRP A 94 -17.82 4.25 0.66
C TRP A 94 -18.09 5.54 1.43
N TYR A 95 -17.91 6.67 0.75
CA TYR A 95 -18.06 8.01 1.29
C TYR A 95 -18.87 8.91 0.36
N THR A 96 -19.47 9.95 0.94
CA THR A 96 -20.27 10.94 0.21
C THR A 96 -20.25 12.28 0.93
N ALA A 97 -21.42 12.92 1.09
CA ALA A 97 -21.54 14.13 1.90
C ALA A 97 -20.79 13.96 3.26
N PRO A 98 -20.14 15.03 3.73
CA PRO A 98 -20.21 16.42 3.27
C PRO A 98 -19.15 16.79 2.21
N TYR A 99 -18.56 15.83 1.54
CA TYR A 99 -17.51 16.08 0.55
C TYR A 99 -18.06 16.52 -0.80
N LYS A 100 -19.38 16.29 -1.06
CA LYS A 100 -20.03 16.68 -2.31
C LYS A 100 -19.86 18.18 -2.59
N GLY A 101 -19.35 18.49 -3.78
CA GLY A 101 -19.06 19.86 -4.20
C GLY A 101 -17.74 20.45 -3.65
N ARG A 102 -17.02 19.73 -2.78
CA ARG A 102 -15.66 20.12 -2.35
C ARG A 102 -14.61 19.55 -3.31
N LYS A 103 -13.41 20.10 -3.25
CA LYS A 103 -12.28 19.55 -4.00
C LYS A 103 -11.79 18.27 -3.35
N ALA A 104 -11.68 17.22 -4.13
CA ALA A 104 -10.94 16.01 -3.80
C ALA A 104 -9.42 16.26 -3.78
N ALA A 105 -8.63 15.31 -3.35
CA ALA A 105 -7.19 15.48 -3.22
C ALA A 105 -6.46 15.70 -4.56
N ASN A 106 -7.06 15.29 -5.69
CA ASN A 106 -6.57 15.60 -7.04
C ASN A 106 -6.88 17.04 -7.50
N GLY A 107 -7.61 17.83 -6.69
CA GLY A 107 -7.99 19.20 -6.99
C GLY A 107 -9.30 19.37 -7.78
N GLN A 108 -9.86 18.30 -8.31
CA GLN A 108 -11.16 18.31 -9.00
C GLN A 108 -12.32 18.30 -7.99
N VAL A 109 -13.49 18.78 -8.42
CA VAL A 109 -14.70 18.73 -7.58
C VAL A 109 -15.11 17.26 -7.36
N PHE A 110 -15.31 16.88 -6.11
CA PHE A 110 -15.81 15.55 -5.74
C PHE A 110 -17.23 15.33 -6.29
N ARG A 111 -17.40 14.20 -6.94
CA ARG A 111 -18.67 13.74 -7.50
C ARG A 111 -18.97 12.33 -7.01
N ASP A 112 -20.10 12.17 -6.35
CA ASP A 112 -20.57 10.88 -5.85
C ASP A 112 -21.16 9.96 -6.93
N ASP A 113 -21.44 10.51 -8.12
CA ASP A 113 -21.95 9.83 -9.32
C ASP A 113 -20.84 9.39 -10.30
N ALA A 114 -19.57 9.77 -10.06
CA ALA A 114 -18.42 9.36 -10.85
C ALA A 114 -17.82 8.02 -10.34
N LEU A 115 -17.28 7.21 -11.26
CA LEU A 115 -16.57 5.97 -10.92
C LEU A 115 -15.14 6.29 -10.44
N THR A 116 -15.03 6.74 -9.20
CA THR A 116 -13.75 7.09 -8.56
C THR A 116 -13.66 6.51 -7.16
N ALA A 117 -12.44 6.53 -6.61
CA ALA A 117 -12.17 6.06 -5.27
C ALA A 117 -11.05 6.86 -4.61
N ALA A 118 -10.98 6.77 -3.27
CA ALA A 118 -9.87 7.24 -2.47
C ALA A 118 -8.96 6.09 -2.08
N HIS A 119 -7.65 6.29 -2.22
CA HIS A 119 -6.62 5.36 -1.77
C HIS A 119 -5.45 6.13 -1.16
N ARG A 120 -4.83 5.56 -0.10
CA ARG A 120 -3.76 6.28 0.62
C ARG A 120 -2.48 6.44 -0.18
N THR A 121 -2.07 5.42 -0.92
CA THR A 121 -0.70 5.30 -1.47
C THR A 121 -0.61 5.18 -2.98
N LEU A 122 -1.67 4.76 -3.68
CA LEU A 122 -1.66 4.73 -5.13
C LEU A 122 -1.50 6.16 -5.71
N PRO A 123 -0.71 6.33 -6.80
CA PRO A 123 -0.63 7.62 -7.49
C PRO A 123 -2.00 8.17 -7.85
N MET A 124 -2.17 9.48 -7.78
CA MET A 124 -3.40 10.13 -8.20
C MET A 124 -3.65 9.89 -9.70
N GLY A 125 -4.88 9.60 -10.09
CA GLY A 125 -5.23 9.25 -11.47
C GLY A 125 -5.03 7.76 -11.83
N SER A 126 -4.49 6.92 -10.94
CA SER A 126 -4.34 5.47 -11.20
C SER A 126 -5.65 4.85 -11.66
N LEU A 127 -5.59 4.04 -12.72
CA LEU A 127 -6.70 3.22 -13.22
C LEU A 127 -6.68 1.86 -12.52
N VAL A 128 -7.75 1.55 -11.81
CA VAL A 128 -7.89 0.31 -11.06
C VAL A 128 -9.19 -0.40 -11.41
N VAL A 129 -9.19 -1.73 -11.29
CA VAL A 129 -10.41 -2.53 -11.25
C VAL A 129 -10.58 -3.03 -9.81
N VAL A 130 -11.73 -2.73 -9.23
CA VAL A 130 -12.07 -3.22 -7.89
C VAL A 130 -13.10 -4.32 -8.01
N THR A 131 -12.76 -5.50 -7.50
CA THR A 131 -13.62 -6.70 -7.52
C THR A 131 -14.08 -7.03 -6.11
N ASN A 132 -15.37 -7.06 -5.89
CA ASN A 132 -15.95 -7.58 -4.66
C ASN A 132 -15.76 -9.10 -4.60
N LEU A 133 -15.02 -9.58 -3.61
CA LEU A 133 -14.65 -11.00 -3.52
C LEU A 133 -15.83 -11.91 -3.18
N THR A 134 -16.91 -11.38 -2.61
CA THR A 134 -18.13 -12.13 -2.28
C THR A 134 -19.05 -12.23 -3.47
N THR A 135 -19.38 -11.10 -4.11
CA THR A 135 -20.37 -11.07 -5.21
C THR A 135 -19.76 -11.27 -6.58
N ARG A 136 -18.44 -11.15 -6.71
CA ARG A 136 -17.69 -11.18 -7.97
C ARG A 136 -18.00 -10.00 -8.92
N GLN A 137 -18.79 -9.04 -8.48
CA GLN A 137 -19.00 -7.81 -9.22
C GLN A 137 -17.71 -6.98 -9.24
N ALA A 138 -17.37 -6.44 -10.40
CA ALA A 138 -16.17 -5.66 -10.60
C ALA A 138 -16.48 -4.40 -11.42
N SER A 139 -15.71 -3.34 -11.18
CA SER A 139 -15.81 -2.11 -11.97
C SER A 139 -14.45 -1.43 -12.05
N ALA A 140 -14.16 -0.85 -13.21
CA ALA A 140 -13.04 0.05 -13.36
C ALA A 140 -13.36 1.40 -12.70
N MET A 141 -12.34 2.03 -12.10
CA MET A 141 -12.44 3.35 -11.49
C MET A 141 -11.07 4.01 -11.41
N ARG A 142 -11.04 5.33 -11.23
CA ARG A 142 -9.80 6.07 -11.04
C ARG A 142 -9.63 6.57 -9.61
N ILE A 143 -8.39 6.58 -9.14
CA ILE A 143 -8.04 7.13 -7.83
C ILE A 143 -8.00 8.66 -7.95
N SER A 144 -8.95 9.33 -7.28
CA SER A 144 -9.11 10.79 -7.31
C SER A 144 -8.92 11.44 -5.94
N ASP A 145 -8.87 10.65 -4.86
CA ASP A 145 -8.83 11.18 -3.52
C ASP A 145 -7.91 10.38 -2.58
N ARG A 146 -7.71 10.88 -1.37
CA ARG A 146 -6.89 10.28 -0.32
C ARG A 146 -7.75 9.81 0.86
N GLY A 147 -7.50 8.60 1.26
CA GLY A 147 -8.19 7.84 2.30
C GLY A 147 -8.21 6.35 1.95
N PRO A 148 -8.93 5.55 2.69
CA PRO A 148 -9.59 5.85 3.96
C PRO A 148 -8.60 6.05 5.12
N PHE A 149 -8.93 6.97 6.03
CA PHE A 149 -8.19 7.18 7.28
C PHE A 149 -8.95 6.56 8.46
N VAL A 150 -9.30 5.31 8.27
CA VAL A 150 -10.00 4.45 9.24
C VAL A 150 -9.25 3.12 9.29
N PRO A 151 -9.05 2.53 10.49
CA PRO A 151 -8.42 1.22 10.62
C PRO A 151 -9.09 0.15 9.74
N ASP A 152 -8.29 -0.80 9.26
CA ASP A 152 -8.72 -1.97 8.50
C ASP A 152 -9.45 -1.66 7.17
N LYS A 153 -9.38 -0.42 6.68
CA LYS A 153 -9.90 -0.04 5.36
C LYS A 153 -8.75 0.28 4.39
N THR A 154 -8.91 -0.15 3.15
CA THR A 154 -7.89 0.00 2.11
C THR A 154 -8.33 0.99 1.04
N ILE A 155 -9.58 0.93 0.62
CA ILE A 155 -10.14 1.77 -0.44
C ILE A 155 -11.51 2.33 -0.02
N ASP A 156 -11.76 3.58 -0.38
CA ASP A 156 -13.03 4.25 -0.09
C ASP A 156 -13.69 4.68 -1.40
N LEU A 157 -14.90 4.21 -1.63
CA LEU A 157 -15.59 4.28 -2.91
C LEU A 157 -16.57 5.46 -2.95
N THR A 158 -16.73 6.09 -4.11
CA THR A 158 -17.90 6.96 -4.35
C THR A 158 -19.18 6.11 -4.32
N ILE A 159 -20.34 6.75 -4.23
CA ILE A 159 -21.63 6.05 -4.29
C ILE A 159 -21.78 5.27 -5.60
N ALA A 160 -21.38 5.86 -6.74
CA ALA A 160 -21.43 5.17 -8.04
C ALA A 160 -20.56 3.91 -8.03
N SER A 161 -19.30 4.02 -7.59
CA SER A 161 -18.37 2.89 -7.49
C SER A 161 -18.88 1.81 -6.53
N ALA A 162 -19.40 2.20 -5.37
CA ALA A 162 -19.92 1.26 -4.39
C ALA A 162 -21.17 0.50 -4.90
N LYS A 163 -22.04 1.16 -5.67
CA LYS A 163 -23.19 0.54 -6.33
C LYS A 163 -22.75 -0.43 -7.41
N ALA A 164 -21.77 -0.04 -8.22
CA ALA A 164 -21.26 -0.86 -9.33
C ALA A 164 -20.73 -2.23 -8.89
N ILE A 165 -20.15 -2.33 -7.68
CA ILE A 165 -19.59 -3.58 -7.15
C ILE A 165 -20.37 -4.16 -5.96
N GLY A 166 -21.60 -3.67 -5.71
CA GLY A 166 -22.50 -4.21 -4.69
C GLY A 166 -22.09 -3.91 -3.24
N VAL A 167 -21.23 -2.93 -3.00
CA VAL A 167 -20.80 -2.53 -1.64
C VAL A 167 -21.77 -1.54 -0.99
N TYR A 168 -22.50 -0.76 -1.78
CA TYR A 168 -23.33 0.34 -1.28
C TYR A 168 -24.31 -0.07 -0.19
N ARG A 169 -25.03 -1.18 -0.35
CA ARG A 169 -26.06 -1.62 0.62
C ARG A 169 -25.47 -2.26 1.86
N VAL A 170 -24.33 -2.95 1.73
CA VAL A 170 -23.68 -3.68 2.85
C VAL A 170 -22.70 -2.81 3.61
N GLY A 171 -22.36 -1.65 3.07
CA GLY A 171 -21.46 -0.66 3.70
C GLY A 171 -19.97 -1.01 3.62
N THR A 172 -19.62 -2.28 3.74
CA THR A 172 -18.23 -2.77 3.71
C THR A 172 -18.16 -4.14 3.06
N ALA A 173 -17.11 -4.38 2.24
CA ALA A 173 -16.84 -5.70 1.66
C ALA A 173 -15.34 -5.94 1.50
N ARG A 174 -14.94 -7.23 1.47
CA ARG A 174 -13.59 -7.62 1.03
C ARG A 174 -13.52 -7.46 -0.48
N VAL A 175 -12.47 -6.81 -0.95
CA VAL A 175 -12.24 -6.54 -2.37
C VAL A 175 -10.82 -6.90 -2.77
N ARG A 176 -10.62 -7.18 -4.07
CA ARG A 176 -9.33 -7.15 -4.75
C ARG A 176 -9.26 -5.87 -5.58
N ILE A 177 -8.13 -5.20 -5.51
CA ILE A 177 -7.80 -3.99 -6.24
C ILE A 177 -6.70 -4.35 -7.22
N ASP A 178 -7.03 -4.37 -8.50
CA ASP A 178 -6.10 -4.64 -9.60
C ASP A 178 -5.73 -3.31 -10.25
N VAL A 179 -4.45 -2.93 -10.22
CA VAL A 179 -3.95 -1.67 -10.81
C VAL A 179 -3.49 -1.94 -12.23
N TYR A 180 -3.99 -1.18 -13.18
CA TYR A 180 -3.68 -1.34 -14.61
C TYR A 180 -2.75 -0.25 -15.14
N GLU A 181 -2.94 0.97 -14.67
CA GLU A 181 -2.16 2.13 -15.12
C GLU A 181 -1.92 3.08 -13.95
N THR A 182 -0.72 3.66 -13.88
CA THR A 182 -0.41 4.72 -12.92
C THR A 182 0.30 5.87 -13.64
N PRO A 183 -0.09 7.13 -13.42
CA PRO A 183 0.58 8.29 -14.02
C PRO A 183 2.02 8.49 -13.55
N LYS A 184 2.37 7.90 -12.41
CA LYS A 184 3.70 7.96 -11.79
C LYS A 184 4.07 6.57 -11.25
N PRO A 185 5.36 6.24 -11.12
CA PRO A 185 5.79 4.98 -10.49
C PRO A 185 5.22 4.81 -9.08
N MET A 186 4.88 3.58 -8.70
CA MET A 186 4.33 3.28 -7.38
C MET A 186 5.42 3.12 -6.31
N ASP A 187 6.56 2.59 -6.69
CA ASP A 187 7.66 2.14 -5.84
C ASP A 187 8.79 3.17 -5.71
N VAL A 188 8.95 4.05 -6.70
CA VAL A 188 10.03 5.04 -6.75
C VAL A 188 9.46 6.46 -6.74
N GLY A 189 10.10 7.34 -5.99
CA GLY A 189 9.73 8.75 -5.90
C GLY A 189 8.40 8.99 -5.21
N GLY A 190 7.66 9.99 -5.70
CA GLY A 190 6.42 10.46 -5.08
C GLY A 190 6.68 11.38 -3.90
N ARG A 191 5.60 12.04 -3.47
CA ARG A 191 5.62 12.95 -2.32
C ARG A 191 4.84 12.31 -1.19
N TRP A 192 5.48 12.18 -0.02
CA TRP A 192 4.92 11.40 1.07
C TRP A 192 4.75 12.21 2.35
N CYS A 193 3.73 11.85 3.10
CA CYS A 193 3.46 12.42 4.42
C CYS A 193 2.89 11.35 5.35
N VAL A 194 2.78 11.69 6.63
CA VAL A 194 1.97 10.92 7.59
C VAL A 194 0.79 11.76 8.01
N GLN A 195 -0.41 11.22 7.85
CA GLN A 195 -1.64 11.80 8.36
C GLN A 195 -2.02 11.10 9.66
N ILE A 196 -2.28 11.88 10.71
CA ILE A 196 -2.46 11.41 12.08
C ILE A 196 -3.77 11.93 12.61
N GLY A 197 -4.58 11.06 13.19
CA GLY A 197 -5.90 11.39 13.72
C GLY A 197 -6.88 10.23 13.53
N ALA A 198 -8.15 10.44 13.67
CA ALA A 198 -8.82 11.72 13.97
C ALA A 198 -8.78 12.05 15.47
N PHE A 199 -8.46 13.28 15.82
CA PHE A 199 -8.55 13.76 17.21
C PHE A 199 -9.93 14.39 17.48
N LYS A 200 -10.52 14.13 18.64
CA LYS A 200 -11.83 14.67 19.03
C LYS A 200 -11.77 16.15 19.44
N SER A 201 -10.59 16.68 19.75
CA SER A 201 -10.43 18.08 20.13
C SER A 201 -9.16 18.68 19.54
N GLU A 202 -9.25 19.95 19.21
CA GLU A 202 -8.14 20.79 18.70
C GLU A 202 -6.91 20.71 19.62
N GLY A 203 -7.08 20.88 20.93
CA GLY A 203 -5.98 20.83 21.87
C GLY A 203 -5.23 19.49 21.93
N LYS A 204 -5.83 18.37 21.49
CA LYS A 204 -5.12 17.09 21.34
C LYS A 204 -4.31 17.08 20.04
N ALA A 205 -4.85 17.61 18.97
CA ALA A 205 -4.14 17.77 17.70
C ALA A 205 -2.95 18.73 17.86
N GLU A 206 -3.14 19.87 18.52
CA GLU A 206 -2.05 20.82 18.82
C GLU A 206 -0.92 20.19 19.65
N ARG A 207 -1.23 19.40 20.67
CA ARG A 207 -0.20 18.68 21.44
C ARG A 207 0.58 17.71 20.56
N MET A 208 -0.09 16.99 19.67
CA MET A 208 0.57 16.11 18.71
C MET A 208 1.45 16.91 17.75
N LYS A 209 0.95 18.00 17.17
CA LYS A 209 1.70 18.91 16.33
C LYS A 209 2.97 19.43 17.02
N ALA A 210 2.85 19.92 18.26
CA ALA A 210 3.96 20.41 19.04
C ALA A 210 5.01 19.32 19.34
N ALA A 211 4.59 18.10 19.60
CA ALA A 211 5.47 16.96 19.79
C ALA A 211 6.24 16.61 18.51
N LEU A 212 5.58 16.61 17.37
CA LEU A 212 6.19 16.34 16.06
C LEU A 212 7.18 17.43 15.65
N LEU A 213 6.87 18.71 15.87
CA LEU A 213 7.79 19.83 15.59
C LEU A 213 9.06 19.73 16.42
N ARG A 214 9.00 19.27 17.67
CA ARG A 214 10.18 19.04 18.50
C ARG A 214 11.01 17.83 18.03
N ALA A 215 10.35 16.76 17.60
CA ALA A 215 11.00 15.52 17.18
C ALA A 215 11.58 15.59 15.75
N TYR A 216 11.00 16.43 14.91
CA TYR A 216 11.32 16.55 13.49
C TYR A 216 11.33 18.04 13.07
N PRO A 217 12.36 18.81 13.48
CA PRO A 217 12.38 20.26 13.29
C PRO A 217 12.40 20.70 11.82
N ASP A 218 12.92 19.86 10.92
CA ASP A 218 12.99 20.13 9.47
C ASP A 218 11.72 19.71 8.72
N ALA A 219 10.73 19.15 9.42
CA ALA A 219 9.49 18.71 8.80
C ALA A 219 8.45 19.83 8.78
N ASN A 220 7.61 19.83 7.74
CA ASN A 220 6.42 20.68 7.72
C ASN A 220 5.28 19.97 8.46
N VAL A 221 4.87 20.52 9.60
CA VAL A 221 3.77 19.97 10.39
C VAL A 221 2.61 20.96 10.43
N ILE A 222 1.48 20.53 9.93
CA ILE A 222 0.24 21.31 9.92
C ILE A 222 -0.86 20.60 10.69
N GLU A 223 -1.74 21.37 11.30
CA GLU A 223 -3.02 20.94 11.83
C GLU A 223 -4.13 21.47 10.93
N PHE A 224 -5.19 20.69 10.75
CA PHE A 224 -6.35 21.11 9.99
C PHE A 224 -7.64 20.45 10.53
N PRO A 225 -8.78 21.17 10.49
CA PRO A 225 -10.05 20.60 10.87
C PRO A 225 -10.53 19.59 9.84
N GLY A 226 -11.04 18.46 10.30
CA GLY A 226 -11.86 17.54 9.53
C GLY A 226 -13.34 17.81 9.80
N GLU A 227 -14.22 16.95 9.29
CA GLU A 227 -15.67 17.12 9.41
C GLU A 227 -16.18 17.14 10.87
N ALA A 228 -15.72 16.20 11.69
CA ALA A 228 -16.10 16.07 13.12
C ALA A 228 -14.86 15.85 13.99
N SER A 229 -13.69 16.26 13.53
CA SER A 229 -12.42 15.91 14.14
C SER A 229 -11.30 16.81 13.65
N TYR A 230 -10.16 16.72 14.31
CA TYR A 230 -8.95 17.45 13.98
C TYR A 230 -7.88 16.47 13.48
N TRP A 231 -7.04 16.91 12.56
CA TRP A 231 -6.00 16.11 11.95
C TRP A 231 -4.66 16.81 12.02
N VAL A 232 -3.61 16.04 12.12
CA VAL A 232 -2.24 16.52 12.00
C VAL A 232 -1.58 15.82 10.82
N ARG A 233 -0.91 16.60 9.96
CA ARG A 233 -0.10 16.07 8.87
C ARG A 233 1.33 16.48 9.05
N ILE A 234 2.24 15.53 8.98
CA ILE A 234 3.68 15.78 8.95
C ILE A 234 4.23 15.38 7.59
N ARG A 235 4.92 16.32 6.95
CA ARG A 235 5.68 16.12 5.73
C ARG A 235 7.17 16.16 6.08
N PRO A 236 7.89 15.06 5.98
CA PRO A 236 9.34 15.07 6.21
C PRO A 236 10.04 15.93 5.16
N HIS A 237 11.28 16.31 5.43
CA HIS A 237 12.12 17.02 4.45
C HIS A 237 12.17 16.22 3.13
N GLY A 238 11.96 16.90 1.99
CA GLY A 238 11.93 16.30 0.67
C GLY A 238 10.71 15.39 0.41
N ASP A 239 9.71 15.38 1.30
CA ASP A 239 8.54 14.47 1.23
C ASP A 239 8.96 12.99 1.09
N ASP A 240 10.07 12.59 1.71
CA ASP A 240 10.70 11.27 1.57
C ASP A 240 9.84 10.15 2.16
N ARG A 241 9.65 9.08 1.38
CA ARG A 241 8.83 7.92 1.77
C ARG A 241 9.40 7.18 2.98
N ALA A 242 10.69 6.85 2.96
CA ALA A 242 11.29 6.04 4.01
C ALA A 242 11.31 6.78 5.35
N VAL A 243 11.47 8.10 5.31
CA VAL A 243 11.35 8.96 6.51
C VAL A 243 9.91 9.01 6.99
N ALA A 244 8.94 9.17 6.09
CA ALA A 244 7.51 9.14 6.44
C ALA A 244 7.10 7.80 7.08
N GLU A 245 7.53 6.66 6.51
CA GLU A 245 7.30 5.33 7.09
C GLU A 245 7.89 5.20 8.51
N LYS A 246 9.12 5.66 8.73
CA LYS A 246 9.74 5.66 10.06
C LYS A 246 8.95 6.51 11.05
N ILE A 247 8.46 7.68 10.63
CA ILE A 247 7.60 8.55 11.46
C ILE A 247 6.31 7.81 11.80
N MET A 248 5.61 7.26 10.81
CA MET A 248 4.37 6.51 10.99
C MET A 248 4.53 5.38 12.03
N HIS A 249 5.60 4.59 11.92
CA HIS A 249 5.86 3.50 12.87
C HIS A 249 6.26 3.94 14.28
N ARG A 250 6.75 5.16 14.46
CA ARG A 250 7.16 5.69 15.78
C ARG A 250 6.06 6.47 16.49
N VAL A 251 5.22 7.13 15.73
CA VAL A 251 4.14 7.96 16.29
C VAL A 251 3.10 7.08 16.97
N ARG A 252 2.70 7.49 18.18
CA ARG A 252 1.60 6.87 18.91
C ARG A 252 0.64 7.97 19.32
N PRO A 253 -0.38 8.25 18.50
CA PRO A 253 -1.36 9.27 18.83
C PRO A 253 -2.21 8.83 20.03
N SER A 254 -2.68 9.80 20.81
CA SER A 254 -3.60 9.52 21.93
C SER A 254 -5.01 9.14 21.45
N GLU A 255 -5.33 9.45 20.22
CA GLU A 255 -6.59 9.12 19.54
C GLU A 255 -6.33 8.93 18.04
N GLY A 256 -7.08 8.02 17.40
CA GLY A 256 -6.91 7.67 16.01
C GLY A 256 -5.61 6.92 15.73
N ASP A 257 -5.17 6.98 14.50
CA ASP A 257 -3.99 6.28 14.01
C ASP A 257 -3.08 7.19 13.17
N ALA A 258 -1.93 6.65 12.75
CA ALA A 258 -1.01 7.29 11.83
C ALA A 258 -1.01 6.54 10.49
N TYR A 259 -1.23 7.26 9.41
CA TYR A 259 -1.38 6.71 8.06
C TYR A 259 -0.33 7.27 7.12
N LEU A 260 0.45 6.37 6.50
CA LEU A 260 1.30 6.75 5.37
C LEU A 260 0.40 7.19 4.21
N THR A 261 0.71 8.34 3.64
CA THR A 261 -0.11 8.93 2.58
C THR A 261 0.76 9.52 1.50
N ARG A 262 0.44 9.20 0.25
CA ARG A 262 1.05 9.82 -0.92
C ARG A 262 0.30 11.12 -1.27
N LEU A 263 1.04 12.18 -1.67
CA LEU A 263 0.45 13.49 -1.95
C LEU A 263 0.22 13.75 -3.45
N ASP A 264 0.81 12.94 -4.34
CA ASP A 264 0.77 13.13 -5.81
C ASP A 264 0.20 11.93 -6.55
#